data_c0e3014bc5674ac85e5c24c47cd83f60
#
_entry.id   c0e3014bc5674ac85e5c24c47cd83f60
#
_cell.length_a   1.000
_cell.length_b   1.000
_cell.length_c   1.000
_cell.angle_alpha   90.00
_cell.angle_beta   90.00
_cell.angle_gamma   90.00
#
_symmetry.space_group_name_H-M   'P 1'
#
loop_
_entity.id
_entity.type
_entity.pdbx_description
1 polymer ?
#
loop_
_entity_poly.entity_id
_entity_poly.type
_entity_poly.pdbx_seq_one_letter_code
_entity_poly.pdbx_strand_id
1 'polypeptide(L)'
;MVNIDYIMGLLDWNNPENMQEEGRALAREVSCINVFIQPCDRKYNKNVWDNCALILSERSDEELRLYLDRLFQWLEDMNWPGAECIYRRLKRYHEDRLFRSMLNECIREAITLEKDIWLQVLREFE
;
A
#
# COMPACT_ATOMS: atom_id res chain seq x y z
N MET A 1 -20.07 -11.86 8.48
CA MET A 1 -18.69 -11.72 8.97
C MET A 1 -17.72 -11.84 7.81
N VAL A 2 -16.76 -10.92 7.73
CA VAL A 2 -15.78 -10.93 6.65
C VAL A 2 -14.60 -11.82 7.07
N ASN A 3 -14.22 -12.75 6.18
CA ASN A 3 -13.06 -13.60 6.41
C ASN A 3 -11.89 -13.10 5.57
N ILE A 4 -10.92 -12.47 6.21
CA ILE A 4 -9.78 -11.88 5.53
C ILE A 4 -8.93 -12.94 4.83
N ASP A 5 -8.72 -14.10 5.46
CA ASP A 5 -7.92 -15.16 4.84
C ASP A 5 -8.58 -15.69 3.56
N TYR A 6 -9.91 -15.76 3.55
CA TYR A 6 -10.63 -16.17 2.35
C TYR A 6 -10.43 -15.14 1.23
N ILE A 7 -10.56 -13.86 1.56
CA ILE A 7 -10.34 -12.78 0.58
C ILE A 7 -8.92 -12.86 0.04
N MET A 8 -7.92 -12.98 0.91
CA MET A 8 -6.53 -13.06 0.47
C MET A 8 -6.28 -14.26 -0.43
N GLY A 9 -6.94 -15.38 -0.17
CA GLY A 9 -6.84 -16.54 -1.03
C GLY A 9 -7.35 -16.28 -2.45
N LEU A 10 -8.38 -15.45 -2.59
CA LEU A 10 -8.91 -15.07 -3.89
C LEU A 10 -8.01 -14.09 -4.63
N LEU A 11 -7.25 -13.27 -3.89
CA LEU A 11 -6.44 -12.19 -4.46
C LEU A 11 -5.11 -12.66 -5.04
N ASP A 12 -4.78 -13.95 -4.91
CA ASP A 12 -3.55 -14.50 -5.45
C ASP A 12 -3.54 -14.34 -6.98
N TRP A 13 -2.47 -13.76 -7.51
CA TRP A 13 -2.37 -13.47 -8.95
C TRP A 13 -2.30 -14.73 -9.82
N ASN A 14 -2.09 -15.91 -9.22
CA ASN A 14 -2.13 -17.16 -9.94
C ASN A 14 -3.56 -17.67 -10.19
N ASN A 15 -4.54 -17.06 -9.52
CA ASN A 15 -5.94 -17.41 -9.72
C ASN A 15 -6.49 -16.82 -11.01
N PRO A 16 -7.54 -17.44 -11.58
CA PRO A 16 -8.25 -16.82 -12.71
C PRO A 16 -8.75 -15.44 -12.34
N GLU A 17 -8.84 -14.54 -13.33
CA GLU A 17 -9.22 -13.15 -13.09
C GLU A 17 -10.58 -13.02 -12.40
N ASN A 18 -11.53 -13.89 -12.72
CA ASN A 18 -12.85 -13.81 -12.07
C ASN A 18 -12.77 -14.04 -10.56
N MET A 19 -11.84 -14.87 -10.10
CA MET A 19 -11.64 -15.09 -8.67
C MET A 19 -10.99 -13.87 -8.03
N GLN A 20 -10.01 -13.28 -8.70
CA GLN A 20 -9.36 -12.07 -8.21
C GLN A 20 -10.36 -10.91 -8.12
N GLU A 21 -11.24 -10.78 -9.11
CA GLU A 21 -12.29 -9.76 -9.10
C GLU A 21 -13.26 -9.96 -7.92
N GLU A 22 -13.62 -11.21 -7.64
CA GLU A 22 -14.46 -11.51 -6.49
C GLU A 22 -13.77 -11.08 -5.20
N GLY A 23 -12.48 -11.37 -5.07
CA GLY A 23 -11.71 -10.97 -3.90
C GLY A 23 -11.68 -9.46 -3.72
N ARG A 24 -11.46 -8.72 -4.81
CA ARG A 24 -11.46 -7.26 -4.75
C ARG A 24 -12.85 -6.71 -4.39
N ALA A 25 -13.90 -7.32 -4.93
CA ALA A 25 -15.27 -6.91 -4.61
C ALA A 25 -15.57 -7.10 -3.11
N LEU A 26 -15.19 -8.25 -2.57
CA LEU A 26 -15.37 -8.51 -1.14
C LEU A 26 -14.52 -7.57 -0.29
N ALA A 27 -13.31 -7.24 -0.76
CA ALA A 27 -12.41 -6.35 -0.04
C ALA A 27 -12.97 -4.94 0.10
N ARG A 28 -13.81 -4.50 -0.86
CA ARG A 28 -14.43 -3.17 -0.79
C ARG A 28 -15.34 -3.01 0.41
N GLU A 29 -15.83 -4.13 0.95
CA GLU A 29 -16.70 -4.12 2.13
C GLU A 29 -15.92 -4.13 3.44
N VAL A 30 -14.59 -4.26 3.37
CA VAL A 30 -13.75 -4.30 4.57
C VAL A 30 -13.40 -2.89 5.01
N SER A 31 -13.70 -2.56 6.27
CA SER A 31 -13.40 -1.24 6.81
C SER A 31 -11.99 -1.15 7.42
N CYS A 32 -11.46 -2.27 7.91
CA CYS A 32 -10.10 -2.31 8.50
C CYS A 32 -9.06 -2.47 7.39
N ILE A 33 -8.77 -1.39 6.68
CA ILE A 33 -7.94 -1.46 5.48
C ILE A 33 -6.47 -1.75 5.76
N ASN A 34 -6.03 -1.64 7.01
CA ASN A 34 -4.66 -1.97 7.38
C ASN A 34 -4.29 -3.42 7.05
N VAL A 35 -5.27 -4.32 6.94
CA VAL A 35 -5.01 -5.72 6.59
C VAL A 35 -4.45 -5.86 5.18
N PHE A 36 -4.66 -4.87 4.31
CA PHE A 36 -4.16 -4.90 2.93
C PHE A 36 -2.78 -4.25 2.77
N ILE A 37 -2.21 -3.69 3.84
CA ILE A 37 -0.88 -3.07 3.79
C ILE A 37 0.16 -4.18 4.02
N GLN A 38 0.82 -4.60 2.95
CA GLN A 38 1.56 -5.85 2.96
C GLN A 38 3.02 -5.80 3.42
N PRO A 39 3.84 -4.87 2.96
CA PRO A 39 5.26 -4.96 3.33
C PRO A 39 5.52 -4.89 4.83
N CYS A 40 4.66 -4.20 5.58
CA CYS A 40 4.86 -3.98 7.01
C CYS A 40 4.58 -5.23 7.82
N ASP A 41 3.56 -5.99 7.45
CA ASP A 41 3.13 -7.16 8.19
C ASP A 41 3.76 -8.45 7.67
N ARG A 42 3.88 -8.56 6.35
CA ARG A 42 4.43 -9.73 5.66
C ARG A 42 3.75 -11.04 6.02
N LYS A 43 2.51 -10.97 6.48
CA LYS A 43 1.74 -12.15 6.82
C LYS A 43 1.41 -13.01 5.60
N TYR A 44 1.17 -12.33 4.46
CA TYR A 44 0.83 -12.99 3.21
C TYR A 44 1.98 -12.87 2.22
N ASN A 45 2.07 -13.82 1.28
CA ASN A 45 3.15 -13.78 0.31
C ASN A 45 2.90 -12.70 -0.75
N LYS A 46 3.94 -12.43 -1.55
CA LYS A 46 3.90 -11.35 -2.54
C LYS A 46 2.85 -11.55 -3.64
N ASN A 47 2.30 -12.75 -3.77
CA ASN A 47 1.31 -13.05 -4.80
C ASN A 47 0.02 -12.25 -4.64
N VAL A 48 -0.26 -11.72 -3.44
CA VAL A 48 -1.47 -10.92 -3.20
C VAL A 48 -1.19 -9.43 -3.18
N TRP A 49 0.09 -9.01 -3.20
CA TRP A 49 0.44 -7.60 -2.98
C TRP A 49 -0.08 -6.67 -4.08
N ASP A 50 -0.08 -7.10 -5.34
CA ASP A 50 -0.61 -6.25 -6.42
C ASP A 50 -2.08 -5.93 -6.20
N ASN A 51 -2.87 -6.94 -5.87
CA ASN A 51 -4.30 -6.75 -5.63
C ASN A 51 -4.55 -5.95 -4.36
N CYS A 52 -3.74 -6.16 -3.32
CA CYS A 52 -3.85 -5.37 -2.10
C CYS A 52 -3.58 -3.89 -2.37
N ALA A 53 -2.55 -3.59 -3.15
CA ALA A 53 -2.25 -2.21 -3.53
C ALA A 53 -3.39 -1.60 -4.33
N LEU A 54 -3.97 -2.36 -5.25
CA LEU A 54 -5.10 -1.90 -6.06
C LEU A 54 -6.30 -1.57 -5.18
N ILE A 55 -6.61 -2.43 -4.21
CA ILE A 55 -7.69 -2.20 -3.25
C ILE A 55 -7.45 -0.90 -2.47
N LEU A 56 -6.24 -0.73 -1.96
CA LEU A 56 -5.89 0.50 -1.22
C LEU A 56 -5.97 1.73 -2.10
N SER A 57 -5.58 1.61 -3.38
CA SER A 57 -5.59 2.74 -4.31
C SER A 57 -7.00 3.27 -4.57
N GLU A 58 -8.01 2.45 -4.35
CA GLU A 58 -9.41 2.84 -4.55
C GLU A 58 -10.01 3.53 -3.32
N ARG A 59 -9.28 3.55 -2.21
CA ARG A 59 -9.79 4.17 -0.98
C ARG A 59 -9.55 5.66 -1.00
N SER A 60 -10.37 6.38 -0.23
CA SER A 60 -10.29 7.84 -0.14
C SER A 60 -9.01 8.27 0.59
N ASP A 61 -8.61 9.53 0.38
CA ASP A 61 -7.49 10.10 1.12
C ASP A 61 -7.73 10.04 2.62
N GLU A 62 -8.97 10.28 3.05
CA GLU A 62 -9.32 10.24 4.45
C GLU A 62 -9.11 8.84 5.05
N GLU A 63 -9.48 7.80 4.32
CA GLU A 63 -9.27 6.43 4.78
C GLU A 63 -7.79 6.08 4.86
N LEU A 64 -6.97 6.58 3.93
CA LEU A 64 -5.54 6.29 3.88
C LEU A 64 -4.73 7.13 4.86
N ARG A 65 -5.32 8.18 5.38
CA ARG A 65 -4.61 9.20 6.17
C ARG A 65 -3.79 8.64 7.32
N LEU A 66 -4.33 7.68 8.05
CA LEU A 66 -3.67 7.11 9.23
C LEU A 66 -2.57 6.12 8.89
N TYR A 67 -2.42 5.78 7.61
CA TYR A 67 -1.48 4.75 7.16
C TYR A 67 -0.44 5.27 6.18
N LEU A 68 -0.31 6.59 6.07
CA LEU A 68 0.62 7.20 5.11
C LEU A 68 2.05 6.72 5.30
N ASP A 69 2.50 6.60 6.55
CA ASP A 69 3.84 6.13 6.85
C ASP A 69 4.09 4.73 6.27
N ARG A 70 3.12 3.85 6.43
CA ARG A 70 3.23 2.48 5.91
C ARG A 70 3.17 2.43 4.39
N LEU A 71 2.36 3.31 3.80
CA LEU A 71 2.28 3.40 2.35
C LEU A 71 3.59 3.91 1.76
N PHE A 72 4.22 4.90 2.40
CA PHE A 72 5.55 5.33 2.00
C PHE A 72 6.58 4.22 2.14
N GLN A 73 6.47 3.38 3.18
CA GLN A 73 7.37 2.24 3.37
C GLN A 73 7.27 1.21 2.25
N TRP A 74 6.10 1.08 1.64
CA TRP A 74 5.92 0.18 0.49
C TRP A 74 6.84 0.59 -0.67
N LEU A 75 7.28 1.83 -0.70
CA LEU A 75 8.13 2.37 -1.76
C LEU A 75 9.61 2.11 -1.50
N GLU A 76 9.98 1.39 -0.42
CA GLU A 76 11.38 1.08 -0.14
C GLU A 76 12.01 0.23 -1.24
N ASP A 77 11.21 -0.56 -1.91
CA ASP A 77 11.64 -1.35 -3.06
C ASP A 77 10.57 -1.26 -4.14
N MET A 78 10.85 -0.48 -5.16
CA MET A 78 9.88 -0.26 -6.24
C MET A 78 9.68 -1.49 -7.13
N ASN A 79 10.48 -2.54 -6.91
CA ASN A 79 10.27 -3.83 -7.58
C ASN A 79 9.27 -4.71 -6.83
N TRP A 80 8.90 -4.35 -5.61
CA TRP A 80 7.87 -5.08 -4.89
C TRP A 80 6.54 -4.98 -5.65
N PRO A 81 5.78 -6.10 -5.70
CA PRO A 81 4.44 -6.01 -6.29
C PRO A 81 3.61 -4.94 -5.58
N GLY A 82 2.91 -4.15 -6.34
CA GLY A 82 2.05 -3.10 -5.81
C GLY A 82 2.74 -1.77 -5.54
N ALA A 83 4.08 -1.74 -5.49
CA ALA A 83 4.80 -0.51 -5.14
C ALA A 83 4.47 0.64 -6.10
N GLU A 84 4.45 0.38 -7.41
CA GLU A 84 4.12 1.43 -8.36
C GLU A 84 2.69 1.91 -8.23
N CYS A 85 1.77 0.99 -7.96
CA CYS A 85 0.36 1.34 -7.72
C CYS A 85 0.24 2.28 -6.53
N ILE A 86 0.91 1.97 -5.42
CA ILE A 86 0.92 2.81 -4.23
C ILE A 86 1.59 4.16 -4.53
N TYR A 87 2.71 4.16 -5.26
CA TYR A 87 3.38 5.38 -5.66
C TYR A 87 2.41 6.32 -6.41
N ARG A 88 1.71 5.79 -7.40
CA ARG A 88 0.74 6.58 -8.17
C ARG A 88 -0.40 7.07 -7.31
N ARG A 89 -0.86 6.25 -6.37
CA ARG A 89 -1.94 6.64 -5.47
C ARG A 89 -1.51 7.78 -4.56
N LEU A 90 -0.28 7.73 -4.03
CA LEU A 90 0.25 8.80 -3.18
C LEU A 90 0.46 10.09 -3.99
N LYS A 91 0.80 9.98 -5.28
CA LYS A 91 0.89 11.17 -6.15
C LYS A 91 -0.45 11.86 -6.33
N ARG A 92 -1.54 11.13 -6.18
CA ARG A 92 -2.90 11.69 -6.28
C ARG A 92 -3.44 12.14 -4.93
N TYR A 93 -2.69 11.90 -3.85
CA TYR A 93 -3.13 12.27 -2.51
C TYR A 93 -3.17 13.79 -2.36
N HIS A 94 -4.17 14.28 -1.66
CA HIS A 94 -4.29 15.69 -1.32
C HIS A 94 -3.23 16.05 -0.28
N GLU A 95 -2.23 16.82 -0.69
CA GLU A 95 -1.10 17.16 0.18
C GLU A 95 -1.53 18.08 1.31
N ASP A 96 -1.82 17.50 2.46
CA ASP A 96 -2.12 18.24 3.66
C ASP A 96 -0.91 18.23 4.60
N ARG A 97 -1.11 18.83 5.78
CA ARG A 97 -0.03 18.94 6.76
C ARG A 97 0.45 17.56 7.22
N LEU A 98 -0.46 16.63 7.41
CA LEU A 98 -0.10 15.28 7.86
C LEU A 98 0.71 14.55 6.80
N PHE A 99 0.32 14.66 5.53
CA PHE A 99 1.07 14.08 4.43
C PHE A 99 2.52 14.57 4.44
N ARG A 100 2.71 15.90 4.56
CA ARG A 100 4.03 16.49 4.60
C ARG A 100 4.82 16.04 5.83
N SER A 101 4.16 15.95 6.96
CA SER A 101 4.80 15.51 8.20
C SER A 101 5.29 14.06 8.08
N MET A 102 4.45 13.18 7.55
CA MET A 102 4.81 11.77 7.37
C MET A 102 5.91 11.59 6.33
N LEU A 103 5.84 12.35 5.23
CA LEU A 103 6.90 12.33 4.23
C LEU A 103 8.24 12.73 4.84
N ASN A 104 8.26 13.81 5.61
CA ASN A 104 9.48 14.29 6.25
C ASN A 104 10.04 13.27 7.24
N GLU A 105 9.18 12.60 7.98
CA GLU A 105 9.63 11.55 8.91
C GLU A 105 10.26 10.39 8.17
N CYS A 106 9.65 9.97 7.06
CA CYS A 106 10.19 8.87 6.25
C CYS A 106 11.52 9.27 5.62
N ILE A 107 11.65 10.53 5.18
CA ILE A 107 12.91 11.04 4.64
C ILE A 107 14.01 10.96 5.70
N ARG A 108 13.72 11.41 6.93
CA ARG A 108 14.69 11.33 8.02
C ARG A 108 15.09 9.90 8.32
N GLU A 109 14.11 9.00 8.31
CA GLU A 109 14.39 7.57 8.54
C GLU A 109 15.27 7.00 7.43
N ALA A 110 14.97 7.33 6.17
CA ALA A 110 15.75 6.86 5.04
C ALA A 110 17.19 7.35 5.12
N ILE A 111 17.40 8.60 5.54
CA ILE A 111 18.75 9.16 5.73
C ILE A 111 19.46 8.41 6.86
N THR A 112 18.80 8.25 7.99
CA THR A 112 19.38 7.60 9.18
C THR A 112 19.78 6.16 8.90
N LEU A 113 18.95 5.43 8.16
CA LEU A 113 19.19 4.02 7.85
C LEU A 113 19.96 3.82 6.55
N GLU A 114 20.38 4.92 5.92
CA GLU A 114 21.15 4.89 4.66
C GLU A 114 20.43 4.12 3.55
N LYS A 115 19.10 4.29 3.46
CA LYS A 115 18.30 3.69 2.41
C LYS A 115 18.18 4.65 1.24
N ASP A 116 19.26 4.74 0.46
CA ASP A 116 19.42 5.78 -0.57
C ASP A 116 18.39 5.68 -1.69
N ILE A 117 18.02 4.46 -2.10
CA ILE A 117 17.04 4.28 -3.16
C ILE A 117 15.67 4.76 -2.70
N TRP A 118 15.29 4.39 -1.47
CA TRP A 118 14.03 4.86 -0.89
C TRP A 118 14.02 6.38 -0.77
N LEU A 119 15.14 6.95 -0.33
CA LEU A 119 15.28 8.40 -0.20
C LEU A 119 15.02 9.10 -1.54
N GLN A 120 15.59 8.57 -2.63
CA GLN A 120 15.35 9.13 -3.96
C GLN A 120 13.87 9.13 -4.33
N VAL A 121 13.18 8.03 -4.05
CA VAL A 121 11.75 7.94 -4.35
C VAL A 121 10.95 8.94 -3.51
N LEU A 122 11.26 9.03 -2.20
CA LEU A 122 10.56 9.94 -1.30
C LEU A 122 10.72 11.40 -1.73
N ARG A 123 11.90 11.77 -2.20
CA ARG A 123 12.15 13.14 -2.65
C ARG A 123 11.34 13.54 -3.87
N GLU A 124 10.83 12.58 -4.61
CA GLU A 124 9.94 12.87 -5.73
C GLU A 124 8.59 13.43 -5.28
N PHE A 125 8.29 13.35 -3.98
CA PHE A 125 7.08 13.91 -3.40
C PHE A 125 7.29 15.29 -2.77
N GLU A 126 8.52 15.79 -2.78
CA GLU A 126 8.83 17.12 -2.23
C GLU A 126 8.35 18.27 -3.10
#